data_f0e1cec9887855d0751cf64409b32cc4
#
_entry.id   f0e1cec9887855d0751cf64409b32cc4
#
_cell.length_a   1.000
_cell.length_b   1.000
_cell.length_c   1.000
_cell.angle_alpha   90.00
_cell.angle_beta   90.00
_cell.angle_gamma   90.00
#
_symmetry.space_group_name_H-M   'P 1'
#
loop_
_entity.id
_entity.type
_entity.pdbx_description
1 polymer ?
#
loop_
_entity_poly.entity_id
_entity_poly.type
_entity_poly.pdbx_seq_one_letter_code
_entity_poly.pdbx_strand_id
1 'polypeptide(L)' 'MNQAVMLAQRHFSARVVRVETQTRGGRTIYVLRILDGAGRVFVVRVDAATGTIL' A
#
# COMPACT_ATOMS: atom_id res chain seq x y z
N MET A 1 6.05 -7.93 1.44
CA MET A 1 5.77 -6.96 0.36
C MET A 1 4.64 -7.40 -0.55
N ASN A 2 4.70 -8.62 -1.10
CA ASN A 2 3.67 -9.11 -2.02
C ASN A 2 2.27 -9.12 -1.41
N GLN A 3 2.14 -9.45 -0.14
CA GLN A 3 0.84 -9.46 0.53
C GLN A 3 0.23 -8.06 0.62
N ALA A 4 1.05 -7.04 0.88
CA ALA A 4 0.56 -5.66 0.95
C ALA A 4 0.04 -5.20 -0.41
N VAL A 5 0.77 -5.51 -1.48
CA VAL A 5 0.38 -5.15 -2.84
C VAL A 5 -0.93 -5.86 -3.23
N MET A 6 -1.01 -7.16 -2.97
CA MET A 6 -2.21 -7.94 -3.29
C MET A 6 -3.42 -7.44 -2.51
N LEU A 7 -3.25 -7.11 -1.24
CA LEU A 7 -4.33 -6.59 -0.41
C LEU A 7 -4.86 -5.27 -0.95
N ALA A 8 -3.96 -4.36 -1.30
CA ALA A 8 -4.34 -3.07 -1.85
C ALA A 8 -5.07 -3.22 -3.18
N GLN A 9 -4.60 -4.09 -4.05
CA GLN A 9 -5.25 -4.35 -5.35
C GLN A 9 -6.65 -4.92 -5.19
N ARG A 10 -6.85 -5.83 -4.23
CA ARG A 10 -8.18 -6.39 -3.95
C ARG A 10 -9.15 -5.33 -3.48
N HIS A 11 -8.72 -4.47 -2.55
CA HIS A 11 -9.60 -3.47 -1.94
C HIS A 11 -9.99 -2.37 -2.91
N PHE A 12 -9.09 -1.96 -3.77
CA PHE A 12 -9.28 -0.76 -4.57
C PHE A 12 -9.50 -1.05 -6.04
N SER A 13 -9.42 -2.32 -6.45
CA SER A 13 -9.55 -2.72 -7.85
C SER A 13 -8.64 -1.87 -8.75
N ALA A 14 -7.42 -1.61 -8.30
CA ALA A 14 -6.53 -0.64 -8.88
C ALA A 14 -5.12 -1.22 -9.00
N ARG A 15 -4.26 -0.50 -9.72
CA ARG A 15 -2.90 -0.92 -9.95
C ARG A 15 -1.96 -0.22 -8.98
N VAL A 16 -1.10 -0.99 -8.31
CA VAL A 16 -0.02 -0.42 -7.51
C VAL A 16 1.12 -0.01 -8.43
N VAL A 17 1.41 1.29 -8.48
CA VAL A 17 2.42 1.85 -9.38
C VAL A 17 3.74 2.15 -8.68
N ARG A 18 3.73 2.24 -7.35
CA ARG A 18 4.94 2.48 -6.57
C ARG A 18 4.78 1.96 -5.16
N VAL A 19 5.87 1.42 -4.61
CA VAL A 19 5.93 0.98 -3.22
C VAL A 19 7.16 1.61 -2.57
N GLU A 20 6.95 2.24 -1.41
CA GLU A 20 8.02 2.79 -0.60
C GLU A 20 7.93 2.17 0.79
N THR A 21 9.08 2.08 1.47
CA THR A 21 9.14 1.56 2.82
C THR A 21 9.57 2.68 3.75
N GLN A 22 8.82 2.85 4.85
CA GLN A 22 9.17 3.79 5.90
C GLN A 22 9.34 3.05 7.21
N THR A 23 10.34 3.45 8.01
CA THR A 23 10.54 2.90 9.34
C THR A 23 10.40 4.03 10.35
N ARG A 24 9.51 3.84 11.32
CA ARG A 24 9.26 4.82 12.36
C ARG A 24 9.07 4.11 13.71
N GLY A 25 9.86 4.49 14.70
CA GLY A 25 9.73 3.96 16.05
C GLY A 25 9.78 2.43 16.12
N GLY A 26 10.64 1.80 15.31
CA GLY A 26 10.73 0.35 15.23
C GLY A 26 9.62 -0.32 14.42
N ARG A 27 8.73 0.47 13.83
CA ARG A 27 7.63 -0.05 13.01
C ARG A 27 7.92 0.21 11.54
N THR A 28 7.74 -0.81 10.71
CA THR A 28 7.89 -0.70 9.27
C THR A 28 6.53 -0.51 8.63
N ILE A 29 6.41 0.50 7.77
CA ILE A 29 5.18 0.82 7.07
C ILE A 29 5.47 0.87 5.58
N TYR A 30 4.68 0.15 4.80
CA TYR A 30 4.71 0.24 3.34
C TYR A 30 3.77 1.35 2.88
N VAL A 31 4.29 2.24 2.05
CA VAL A 31 3.51 3.32 1.44
C VAL A 31 3.30 2.94 -0.02
N LEU A 32 2.06 2.69 -0.38
CA LEU A 32 1.69 2.22 -1.72
C LEU A 32 1.04 3.36 -2.47
N ARG A 33 1.54 3.65 -3.68
CA ARG A 33 0.85 4.52 -4.62
C ARG A 33 0.02 3.68 -5.57
N ILE A 34 -1.25 3.99 -5.64
CA ILE A 34 -2.23 3.21 -6.38
C ILE A 34 -2.90 4.11 -7.41
N LEU A 35 -2.93 3.62 -8.64
CA LEU A 35 -3.63 4.30 -9.74
C LEU A 35 -4.95 3.55 -9.98
N ASP A 36 -6.08 4.23 -9.86
CA ASP A 36 -7.37 3.63 -10.15
C ASP A 36 -7.73 3.71 -11.64
N GLY A 37 -8.85 3.08 -11.99
CA GLY A 37 -9.33 3.04 -13.37
C GLY A 37 -9.75 4.41 -13.92
N ALA A 38 -9.99 5.38 -13.05
CA ALA A 38 -10.35 6.74 -13.43
C ALA A 38 -9.14 7.67 -13.55
N GLY A 39 -7.93 7.17 -13.36
CA GLY A 39 -6.70 7.94 -13.45
C GLY A 39 -6.36 8.71 -12.17
N ARG A 40 -6.98 8.36 -11.05
CA ARG A 40 -6.68 8.98 -9.76
C ARG A 40 -5.57 8.24 -9.06
N VAL A 41 -4.72 8.99 -8.34
CA VAL A 41 -3.64 8.42 -7.55
C VAL A 41 -4.01 8.49 -6.07
N PHE A 42 -3.94 7.35 -5.39
CA PHE A 42 -4.16 7.24 -3.96
C PHE A 42 -2.88 6.80 -3.27
N VAL A 43 -2.72 7.22 -2.04
CA VAL A 43 -1.63 6.76 -1.18
C VAL A 43 -2.24 5.93 -0.06
N VAL A 44 -1.80 4.67 0.05
CA VAL A 44 -2.27 3.74 1.08
C VAL A 44 -1.08 3.32 1.92
N ARG A 45 -1.24 3.36 3.23
CA ARG A 45 -0.23 2.91 4.18
C ARG A 45 -0.64 1.56 4.75
N VAL A 46 0.31 0.64 4.77
CA VAL A 46 0.08 -0.71 5.29
C VAL A 46 1.15 -1.02 6.33
N ASP A 47 0.71 -1.47 7.50
CA ASP A 47 1.62 -1.93 8.55
C ASP A 47 2.23 -3.26 8.11
N ALA A 48 3.55 -3.32 8.00
CA ALA A 48 4.24 -4.50 7.51
C ALA A 48 4.15 -5.69 8.47
N ALA A 49 4.01 -5.44 9.76
CA ALA A 49 3.96 -6.49 10.76
C ALA A 49 2.61 -7.21 10.79
N THR A 50 1.53 -6.47 10.57
CA THR A 50 0.17 -7.01 10.69
C THR A 50 -0.57 -7.12 9.37
N GLY A 51 -0.09 -6.44 8.33
CA GLY A 51 -0.79 -6.34 7.06
C GLY A 51 -2.02 -5.44 7.11
N THR A 52 -2.16 -4.65 8.15
CA THR A 52 -3.31 -3.77 8.35
C THR A 52 -3.17 -2.49 7.56
N ILE A 53 -4.23 -2.11 6.86
CA ILE A 53 -4.30 -0.82 6.17
C ILE A 53 -4.56 0.28 7.22
N LEU A 54 -3.72 1.29 7.19
CA LEU A 54 -3.80 2.39 8.14
C LEU A 54 -4.67 3.55 7.65
#